data_cd384051c9e3733841dbfdb7263d7c80
#
_entry.id   cd384051c9e3733841dbfdb7263d7c80
#
_cell.length_a   1.000
_cell.length_b   1.000
_cell.length_c   1.000
_cell.angle_alpha   90.00
_cell.angle_beta   90.00
_cell.angle_gamma   90.00
#
_symmetry.space_group_name_H-M   'P 1'
#
loop_
_entity.id
_entity.type
_entity.pdbx_description
1 polymer ?
#
loop_
_entity_poly.entity_id
_entity_poly.type
_entity_poly.pdbx_seq_one_letter_code
_entity_poly.pdbx_strand_id
1 'polypeptide(L)'
;MADAASGARKASAHSQFGASGSPPPATATATGFDFGSYGRVGIGSDLRGHSGHAVNVVSFGSRLEKPAYLELNFYYGGMIGDDPEKRWRVVFVPGYSGDLFHATGNFSQNFAIRNAYAEVENLGVSGLSLWAGSRMYRGDDVYLFDFWPLDNLNTVGGGAAYAFNQKRTLLQVQLGMNRLSDWYQFQQVQVPARRLPSSTTVLSPQSATTTVTTLDRQRLVVSAKATQFVRALDQLPNGKIIVYGEFHYLPKGERQPEMVGQPPLPLPDDYGYVLGAQLGGWLRSFVFANLFFRHAGGLGAFGDLGRPFGFGSEQRVWGATENTLALSANYESQLLGVMAGGYFRKWSDANTAEDSGYSEGALAVRPTLYFTKYIHTAVELSYQVRRPTTVDQDAGRYIRPMVARASLIPIVAPLGRGTYSRPFIYGIYTLSWLSADAQYYLFEPQDVRAGRSIVHYLGLGVEWWFNSSYR
;
A
#
# COMPACT_ATOMS: atom_id res chain seq x y z
N MET A 1 -0.07 -12.91 53.91
CA MET A 1 -0.99 -12.60 52.78
C MET A 1 -0.28 -11.65 51.86
N ALA A 2 0.51 -12.19 51.02
CA ALA A 2 1.34 -11.49 50.02
C ALA A 2 1.22 -12.28 48.72
N ASP A 3 1.50 -11.60 47.62
CA ASP A 3 1.67 -12.12 46.29
C ASP A 3 0.42 -12.43 45.44
N ALA A 4 -0.04 -11.37 44.77
CA ALA A 4 -0.71 -11.49 43.50
C ALA A 4 -0.61 -10.18 42.72
N ALA A 5 0.57 -9.82 42.19
CA ALA A 5 0.70 -8.78 41.14
C ALA A 5 2.11 -8.76 40.55
N SER A 6 2.46 -9.72 39.72
CA SER A 6 3.61 -9.55 38.80
C SER A 6 3.48 -10.46 37.60
N GLY A 7 2.48 -10.20 36.79
CA GLY A 7 2.27 -10.79 35.48
C GLY A 7 2.25 -9.73 34.38
N ALA A 8 3.12 -8.73 34.42
CA ALA A 8 3.36 -7.87 33.27
C ALA A 8 4.01 -8.72 32.17
N ARG A 9 3.18 -9.22 31.25
CA ARG A 9 3.60 -9.94 30.05
C ARG A 9 4.59 -9.06 29.28
N LYS A 10 5.83 -9.50 29.24
CA LYS A 10 6.80 -9.06 28.24
C LYS A 10 6.19 -9.38 26.88
N ALA A 11 5.60 -8.38 26.23
CA ALA A 11 5.30 -8.46 24.82
C ALA A 11 6.64 -8.76 24.12
N SER A 12 6.78 -9.97 23.60
CA SER A 12 8.00 -10.38 22.93
C SER A 12 8.13 -9.54 21.67
N ALA A 13 9.16 -8.72 21.61
CA ALA A 13 9.54 -7.92 20.44
C ALA A 13 9.88 -8.78 19.20
N HIS A 14 9.64 -10.08 19.25
CA HIS A 14 9.95 -11.05 18.18
C HIS A 14 8.87 -11.15 17.10
N SER A 15 7.70 -10.52 17.28
CA SER A 15 6.59 -10.64 16.30
C SER A 15 6.60 -9.59 15.20
N GLN A 16 7.43 -8.54 15.26
CA GLN A 16 7.43 -7.47 14.27
C GLN A 16 8.25 -7.78 13.01
N PHE A 17 9.03 -8.84 13.01
CA PHE A 17 9.73 -9.38 11.85
C PHE A 17 9.23 -10.78 11.48
N GLY A 18 7.95 -11.03 11.72
CA GLY A 18 7.30 -12.25 11.27
C GLY A 18 7.52 -12.44 9.77
N ALA A 19 7.55 -13.70 9.35
CA ALA A 19 7.57 -14.07 7.94
C ALA A 19 6.59 -13.17 7.19
N SER A 20 7.14 -12.33 6.33
CA SER A 20 6.42 -11.33 5.56
C SER A 20 5.19 -11.90 4.89
N GLY A 21 4.09 -11.19 4.94
CA GLY A 21 2.87 -11.55 4.25
C GLY A 21 1.83 -12.32 5.09
N SER A 22 2.18 -12.79 6.28
CA SER A 22 1.17 -13.05 7.29
C SER A 22 1.17 -11.86 8.25
N PRO A 23 0.02 -11.37 8.71
CA PRO A 23 0.00 -10.51 9.87
C PRO A 23 0.84 -11.22 10.94
N PRO A 24 1.63 -10.49 11.78
CA PRO A 24 2.32 -11.12 12.89
C PRO A 24 1.27 -12.00 13.56
N PRO A 25 1.58 -13.26 13.89
CA PRO A 25 0.60 -14.09 14.56
C PRO A 25 0.09 -13.27 15.71
N ALA A 26 -1.18 -12.87 15.65
CA ALA A 26 -1.84 -12.28 16.77
C ALA A 26 -1.45 -13.20 17.92
N THR A 27 -0.79 -12.68 18.94
CA THR A 27 -0.29 -13.51 20.05
C THR A 27 -1.45 -14.39 20.43
N ALA A 28 -1.38 -15.65 20.00
CA ALA A 28 -2.53 -16.51 19.90
C ALA A 28 -3.18 -16.63 21.26
N THR A 29 -4.16 -15.81 21.50
CA THR A 29 -5.12 -16.05 22.56
C THR A 29 -5.87 -17.30 22.13
N ALA A 30 -5.81 -18.30 22.96
CA ALA A 30 -6.16 -19.67 22.60
C ALA A 30 -7.61 -19.84 22.11
N THR A 31 -8.49 -18.88 22.28
CA THR A 31 -9.87 -18.86 21.78
C THR A 31 -10.50 -17.51 22.09
N GLY A 32 -11.17 -16.87 21.15
CA GLY A 32 -11.97 -15.68 21.43
C GLY A 32 -11.77 -14.54 20.46
N PHE A 33 -12.22 -13.38 20.90
CA PHE A 33 -12.14 -12.12 20.17
C PHE A 33 -10.85 -11.36 20.52
N ASP A 34 -10.23 -10.78 19.52
CA ASP A 34 -9.08 -9.89 19.67
C ASP A 34 -9.25 -8.65 18.79
N PHE A 35 -8.59 -7.56 19.19
CA PHE A 35 -8.72 -6.27 18.54
C PHE A 35 -7.35 -5.64 18.33
N GLY A 36 -7.20 -5.00 17.19
CA GLY A 36 -6.03 -4.21 16.86
C GLY A 36 -6.39 -2.93 16.12
N SER A 37 -5.44 -2.04 15.96
CA SER A 37 -5.64 -0.82 15.20
C SER A 37 -4.32 -0.30 14.64
N TYR A 38 -4.41 0.30 13.47
CA TYR A 38 -3.43 1.20 12.92
C TYR A 38 -4.12 2.53 12.64
N GLY A 39 -3.48 3.64 13.00
CA GLY A 39 -4.00 4.94 12.65
C GLY A 39 -2.95 6.04 12.63
N ARG A 40 -3.21 7.03 11.79
CA ARG A 40 -2.51 8.31 11.79
C ARG A 40 -3.50 9.43 11.57
N VAL A 41 -3.34 10.49 12.31
CA VAL A 41 -4.12 11.72 12.21
C VAL A 41 -3.15 12.88 12.29
N GLY A 42 -3.28 13.83 11.40
CA GLY A 42 -2.46 15.03 11.41
C GLY A 42 -3.23 16.22 10.81
N ILE A 43 -2.83 17.40 11.22
CA ILE A 43 -3.28 18.66 10.66
C ILE A 43 -2.07 19.56 10.47
N GLY A 44 -2.08 20.36 9.41
CA GLY A 44 -0.98 21.28 9.13
C GLY A 44 -1.42 22.53 8.37
N SER A 45 -0.55 23.53 8.41
CA SER A 45 -0.67 24.82 7.72
C SER A 45 0.56 25.10 6.88
N ASP A 46 0.39 25.89 5.81
CA ASP A 46 1.48 26.41 4.98
C ASP A 46 2.13 27.68 5.55
N LEU A 47 1.77 28.11 6.77
CA LEU A 47 2.14 29.34 7.44
C LEU A 47 1.72 30.64 6.73
N ARG A 48 0.79 30.52 5.76
CA ARG A 48 0.24 31.68 5.01
C ARG A 48 -1.27 31.75 5.04
N GLY A 49 -1.89 30.97 5.94
CA GLY A 49 -3.33 30.93 6.12
C GLY A 49 -4.03 29.83 5.33
N HIS A 50 -3.28 28.96 4.62
CA HIS A 50 -3.87 27.82 3.91
C HIS A 50 -3.53 26.50 4.62
N SER A 51 -4.29 25.47 4.28
CA SER A 51 -3.99 24.09 4.70
C SER A 51 -2.61 23.66 4.22
N GLY A 52 -1.87 22.94 5.07
CA GLY A 52 -0.62 22.33 4.71
C GLY A 52 -0.84 21.09 3.83
N HIS A 53 -0.11 20.99 2.75
CA HIS A 53 -0.16 19.84 1.85
C HIS A 53 1.23 19.27 1.59
N ALA A 54 1.29 17.95 1.43
CA ALA A 54 2.50 17.29 0.98
C ALA A 54 2.86 17.73 -0.45
N VAL A 55 4.16 17.94 -0.67
CA VAL A 55 4.70 18.31 -1.98
C VAL A 55 5.54 17.14 -2.50
N ASN A 56 5.00 16.39 -3.46
CA ASN A 56 5.66 15.21 -4.01
C ASN A 56 5.59 15.23 -5.54
N VAL A 57 6.74 15.01 -6.21
CA VAL A 57 6.84 14.89 -7.68
C VAL A 57 6.96 13.44 -8.14
N VAL A 58 6.90 12.50 -7.22
CA VAL A 58 7.03 11.05 -7.43
C VAL A 58 5.81 10.32 -6.88
N SER A 59 5.60 9.09 -7.32
CA SER A 59 4.45 8.27 -6.91
C SER A 59 4.47 7.93 -5.41
N PHE A 60 5.65 7.67 -4.84
CA PHE A 60 5.83 7.32 -3.43
C PHE A 60 6.74 8.35 -2.76
N GLY A 61 6.15 9.46 -2.34
CA GLY A 61 6.85 10.50 -1.58
C GLY A 61 6.83 10.25 -0.07
N SER A 62 7.46 11.15 0.71
CA SER A 62 7.47 11.05 2.17
C SER A 62 6.06 10.95 2.75
N ARG A 63 5.93 10.08 3.75
CA ARG A 63 4.64 9.80 4.41
C ARG A 63 4.23 10.81 5.48
N LEU A 64 5.12 11.72 5.87
CA LEU A 64 4.93 12.59 7.05
C LEU A 64 3.70 13.49 6.99
N GLU A 65 3.34 13.94 5.79
CA GLU A 65 2.23 14.89 5.56
C GLU A 65 1.04 14.23 4.85
N LYS A 66 0.95 12.90 4.91
CA LYS A 66 -0.18 12.17 4.32
C LYS A 66 -1.46 12.42 5.11
N PRO A 67 -2.63 12.36 4.44
CA PRO A 67 -3.93 12.53 5.07
C PRO A 67 -4.19 11.49 6.16
N ALA A 68 -5.22 11.74 6.97
CA ALA A 68 -5.66 10.82 8.00
C ALA A 68 -6.00 9.44 7.41
N TYR A 69 -5.62 8.41 8.17
CA TYR A 69 -5.86 7.01 7.82
C TYR A 69 -6.07 6.19 9.09
N LEU A 70 -7.03 5.27 9.06
CA LEU A 70 -7.38 4.42 10.19
C LEU A 70 -7.74 3.02 9.69
N GLU A 71 -7.24 1.98 10.35
CA GLU A 71 -7.74 0.60 10.25
C GLU A 71 -8.11 0.08 11.64
N LEU A 72 -9.27 -0.56 11.74
CA LEU A 72 -9.72 -1.30 12.90
C LEU A 72 -9.65 -2.78 12.56
N ASN A 73 -8.86 -3.53 13.33
CA ASN A 73 -8.63 -4.94 13.06
C ASN A 73 -9.43 -5.77 14.09
N PHE A 74 -10.38 -6.55 13.59
CA PHE A 74 -11.18 -7.46 14.38
C PHE A 74 -10.79 -8.88 14.03
N TYR A 75 -10.43 -9.65 15.04
CA TYR A 75 -10.05 -11.05 14.91
C TYR A 75 -10.95 -11.88 15.80
N TYR A 76 -11.43 -13.00 15.25
CA TYR A 76 -12.14 -14.01 16.03
C TYR A 76 -11.66 -15.38 15.60
N GLY A 77 -11.27 -16.23 16.57
CA GLY A 77 -10.71 -17.53 16.25
C GLY A 77 -10.66 -18.48 17.42
N GLY A 78 -10.14 -19.67 17.14
CA GLY A 78 -10.05 -20.73 18.13
C GLY A 78 -9.27 -21.94 17.64
N MET A 79 -9.25 -22.96 18.49
CA MET A 79 -8.69 -24.27 18.16
C MET A 79 -9.70 -25.08 17.32
N ILE A 80 -9.19 -26.05 16.58
CA ILE A 80 -9.98 -27.05 15.89
C ILE A 80 -9.88 -28.36 16.68
N GLY A 81 -10.98 -28.77 17.33
CA GLY A 81 -10.96 -29.87 18.30
C GLY A 81 -10.09 -29.53 19.51
N ASP A 82 -9.41 -30.51 20.08
CA ASP A 82 -8.56 -30.37 21.25
C ASP A 82 -7.08 -30.13 20.93
N ASP A 83 -6.74 -29.93 19.67
CA ASP A 83 -5.37 -29.75 19.22
C ASP A 83 -4.99 -28.26 19.16
N PRO A 84 -4.11 -27.78 20.06
CA PRO A 84 -3.72 -26.37 20.13
C PRO A 84 -2.93 -25.88 18.91
N GLU A 85 -2.39 -26.77 18.09
CA GLU A 85 -1.68 -26.41 16.88
C GLU A 85 -2.64 -26.17 15.69
N LYS A 86 -3.81 -26.82 15.68
CA LYS A 86 -4.85 -26.64 14.67
C LYS A 86 -5.73 -25.46 15.03
N ARG A 87 -5.74 -24.46 14.17
CA ARG A 87 -6.42 -23.19 14.46
C ARG A 87 -7.27 -22.73 13.28
N TRP A 88 -8.27 -21.95 13.61
CA TRP A 88 -9.03 -21.18 12.65
C TRP A 88 -9.16 -19.74 13.10
N ARG A 89 -9.31 -18.81 12.18
CA ARG A 89 -9.63 -17.41 12.48
C ARG A 89 -10.42 -16.76 11.36
N VAL A 90 -11.22 -15.77 11.73
CA VAL A 90 -11.85 -14.81 10.84
C VAL A 90 -11.24 -13.46 11.11
N VAL A 91 -10.93 -12.74 10.05
CA VAL A 91 -10.34 -11.40 10.09
C VAL A 91 -11.23 -10.43 9.36
N PHE A 92 -11.58 -9.31 10.01
CA PHE A 92 -12.36 -8.24 9.41
C PHE A 92 -11.69 -6.90 9.72
N VAL A 93 -11.35 -6.13 8.67
CA VAL A 93 -10.63 -4.87 8.78
C VAL A 93 -11.30 -3.79 7.93
N PRO A 94 -12.22 -2.99 8.50
CA PRO A 94 -12.64 -1.74 7.89
C PRO A 94 -11.50 -0.71 7.95
N GLY A 95 -11.34 0.05 6.87
CA GLY A 95 -10.38 1.12 6.74
C GLY A 95 -11.06 2.43 6.37
N TYR A 96 -10.50 3.51 6.87
CA TYR A 96 -10.90 4.88 6.61
C TYR A 96 -9.72 5.67 6.03
N SER A 97 -9.97 6.50 5.05
CA SER A 97 -8.98 7.42 4.50
C SER A 97 -9.64 8.72 4.06
N GLY A 98 -9.03 9.85 4.35
CA GLY A 98 -9.49 11.17 3.93
C GLY A 98 -9.40 12.23 5.01
N ASP A 99 -10.03 13.37 4.75
CA ASP A 99 -10.04 14.47 5.70
C ASP A 99 -11.01 14.20 6.85
N LEU A 100 -10.64 14.64 8.03
CA LEU A 100 -11.48 14.49 9.22
C LEU A 100 -12.61 15.55 9.23
N PHE A 101 -13.78 15.16 9.71
CA PHE A 101 -14.94 16.05 9.84
C PHE A 101 -14.61 17.38 10.52
N HIS A 102 -13.87 17.35 11.62
CA HIS A 102 -13.50 18.56 12.35
C HIS A 102 -12.53 19.48 11.61
N ALA A 103 -11.84 18.96 10.57
CA ALA A 103 -10.97 19.79 9.74
C ALA A 103 -11.71 20.50 8.60
N THR A 104 -12.75 19.87 8.05
CA THR A 104 -13.44 20.36 6.84
C THR A 104 -14.93 20.68 7.06
N GLY A 105 -15.54 20.18 8.14
CA GLY A 105 -17.00 20.24 8.34
C GLY A 105 -17.78 19.31 7.39
N ASN A 106 -17.11 18.43 6.65
CA ASN A 106 -17.71 17.57 5.65
C ASN A 106 -17.72 16.10 6.10
N PHE A 107 -18.88 15.42 5.96
CA PHE A 107 -19.03 13.99 6.20
C PHE A 107 -18.65 13.11 5.00
N SER A 108 -18.24 13.68 3.87
CA SER A 108 -17.78 12.93 2.70
C SER A 108 -16.44 12.29 2.95
N GLN A 109 -16.39 10.95 2.98
CA GLN A 109 -15.21 10.19 3.39
C GLN A 109 -15.14 8.86 2.65
N ASN A 110 -13.92 8.30 2.56
CA ASN A 110 -13.66 7.03 1.90
C ASN A 110 -13.57 5.91 2.93
N PHE A 111 -14.50 4.97 2.85
CA PHE A 111 -14.48 3.72 3.59
C PHE A 111 -14.20 2.54 2.66
N ALA A 112 -13.40 1.59 3.14
CA ALA A 112 -13.16 0.35 2.43
C ALA A 112 -13.04 -0.81 3.42
N ILE A 113 -13.44 -2.01 3.01
CA ILE A 113 -13.12 -3.22 3.72
C ILE A 113 -11.77 -3.69 3.20
N ARG A 114 -10.73 -3.57 4.02
CA ARG A 114 -9.35 -3.89 3.66
C ARG A 114 -9.08 -5.38 3.73
N ASN A 115 -9.61 -6.06 4.75
CA ASN A 115 -9.58 -7.50 4.88
C ASN A 115 -10.94 -8.02 5.33
N ALA A 116 -11.39 -9.11 4.74
CA ALA A 116 -12.55 -9.90 5.16
C ALA A 116 -12.32 -11.34 4.70
N TYR A 117 -11.66 -12.16 5.53
CA TYR A 117 -11.30 -13.52 5.17
C TYR A 117 -11.34 -14.47 6.37
N ALA A 118 -11.43 -15.76 6.07
CA ALA A 118 -11.24 -16.84 7.03
C ALA A 118 -9.96 -17.61 6.70
N GLU A 119 -9.28 -18.12 7.72
CA GLU A 119 -8.05 -18.89 7.61
C GLU A 119 -8.10 -20.09 8.54
N VAL A 120 -7.58 -21.22 8.09
CA VAL A 120 -7.36 -22.43 8.90
C VAL A 120 -5.89 -22.82 8.81
N GLU A 121 -5.32 -23.22 9.94
CA GLU A 121 -3.91 -23.60 10.06
C GLU A 121 -3.77 -25.04 10.55
N ASN A 122 -2.82 -25.77 9.99
CA ASN A 122 -2.45 -27.14 10.39
C ASN A 122 -3.59 -28.18 10.27
N LEU A 123 -4.60 -27.93 9.44
CA LEU A 123 -5.67 -28.87 9.23
C LEU A 123 -5.19 -30.05 8.35
N GLY A 124 -4.97 -31.20 8.97
CA GLY A 124 -4.52 -32.44 8.32
C GLY A 124 -3.01 -32.49 8.01
N VAL A 125 -2.36 -31.36 7.73
CA VAL A 125 -0.92 -31.25 7.42
C VAL A 125 -0.29 -30.16 8.27
N SER A 126 0.69 -30.50 9.08
CA SER A 126 1.43 -29.53 9.90
C SER A 126 2.18 -28.54 9.01
N GLY A 127 2.09 -27.25 9.34
CA GLY A 127 2.69 -26.16 8.56
C GLY A 127 1.84 -25.65 7.40
N LEU A 128 0.70 -26.28 7.08
CA LEU A 128 -0.22 -25.84 6.03
C LEU A 128 -1.23 -24.84 6.60
N SER A 129 -1.37 -23.69 5.97
CA SER A 129 -2.50 -22.77 6.16
C SER A 129 -3.27 -22.60 4.85
N LEU A 130 -4.58 -22.50 4.96
CA LEU A 130 -5.52 -22.24 3.87
C LEU A 130 -6.37 -21.04 4.24
N TRP A 131 -6.63 -20.16 3.28
CA TRP A 131 -7.50 -19.00 3.51
C TRP A 131 -8.41 -18.72 2.31
N ALA A 132 -9.53 -18.05 2.56
CA ALA A 132 -10.44 -17.57 1.52
C ALA A 132 -11.11 -16.26 1.96
N GLY A 133 -11.34 -15.36 0.99
CA GLY A 133 -11.97 -14.06 1.18
C GLY A 133 -11.22 -12.92 0.52
N SER A 134 -11.44 -11.71 1.02
CA SER A 134 -10.71 -10.50 0.62
C SER A 134 -9.50 -10.30 1.53
N ARG A 135 -8.30 -10.37 1.00
CA ARG A 135 -7.07 -10.27 1.80
C ARG A 135 -6.06 -9.35 1.13
N MET A 136 -5.49 -8.42 1.91
CA MET A 136 -4.28 -7.72 1.54
C MET A 136 -3.08 -8.65 1.71
N TYR A 137 -2.40 -8.92 0.62
CA TYR A 137 -1.23 -9.81 0.60
C TYR A 137 0.02 -8.97 0.38
N ARG A 138 0.66 -8.58 1.48
CA ARG A 138 1.78 -7.63 1.49
C ARG A 138 3.03 -8.23 2.07
N GLY A 139 4.17 -7.82 1.53
CA GLY A 139 5.49 -8.08 2.06
C GLY A 139 6.04 -6.96 2.94
N ASP A 140 7.37 -6.87 2.96
CA ASP A 140 8.06 -5.78 3.64
C ASP A 140 7.91 -4.47 2.89
N ASP A 141 7.96 -3.37 3.62
CA ASP A 141 7.82 -2.03 3.08
C ASP A 141 9.09 -1.18 3.18
N VAL A 142 9.07 -0.09 2.43
CA VAL A 142 9.90 1.08 2.66
C VAL A 142 9.06 2.07 3.48
N TYR A 143 9.13 1.95 4.81
CA TYR A 143 8.27 2.67 5.75
C TYR A 143 8.19 4.18 5.50
N LEU A 144 9.33 4.82 5.18
CA LEU A 144 9.39 6.27 4.96
C LEU A 144 8.51 6.77 3.81
N PHE A 145 8.08 5.86 2.91
CA PHE A 145 7.27 6.18 1.73
C PHE A 145 5.88 5.50 1.73
N ASP A 146 5.56 4.63 2.71
CA ASP A 146 4.39 3.73 2.62
C ASP A 146 4.38 2.95 1.30
N PHE A 147 5.50 2.34 0.95
CA PHE A 147 5.70 1.65 -0.31
C PHE A 147 6.11 0.20 -0.09
N TRP A 148 5.40 -0.73 -0.72
CA TRP A 148 5.67 -2.18 -0.75
C TRP A 148 6.26 -2.55 -2.10
N PRO A 149 7.59 -2.63 -2.24
CA PRO A 149 8.23 -2.74 -3.54
C PRO A 149 7.99 -4.08 -4.22
N LEU A 150 7.90 -5.18 -3.47
CA LEU A 150 7.85 -6.52 -4.02
C LEU A 150 6.43 -6.99 -4.28
N ASP A 151 5.62 -7.02 -3.25
CA ASP A 151 4.26 -7.56 -3.27
C ASP A 151 3.29 -6.68 -2.48
N ASN A 152 2.17 -6.36 -3.09
CA ASN A 152 1.10 -5.56 -2.50
C ASN A 152 -0.24 -5.92 -3.15
N LEU A 153 -0.59 -7.20 -3.15
CA LEU A 153 -1.75 -7.70 -3.87
C LEU A 153 -3.04 -7.58 -3.05
N ASN A 154 -4.08 -7.01 -3.65
CA ASN A 154 -5.39 -6.81 -3.05
C ASN A 154 -6.46 -7.44 -3.95
N THR A 155 -6.86 -8.68 -3.66
CA THR A 155 -7.84 -9.44 -4.43
C THR A 155 -8.84 -10.14 -3.53
N VAL A 156 -9.96 -10.55 -4.10
CA VAL A 156 -10.90 -11.50 -3.48
C VAL A 156 -10.61 -12.87 -4.05
N GLY A 157 -10.37 -13.84 -3.19
CA GLY A 157 -10.01 -15.18 -3.66
C GLY A 157 -9.63 -16.12 -2.52
N GLY A 158 -8.61 -16.92 -2.74
CA GLY A 158 -8.10 -17.85 -1.74
C GLY A 158 -6.64 -18.19 -1.97
N GLY A 159 -6.03 -18.78 -0.97
CA GLY A 159 -4.63 -19.18 -1.07
C GLY A 159 -4.22 -20.21 -0.04
N ALA A 160 -3.01 -20.68 -0.21
CA ALA A 160 -2.36 -21.62 0.67
C ALA A 160 -0.96 -21.14 1.02
N ALA A 161 -0.52 -21.43 2.24
CA ALA A 161 0.86 -21.27 2.66
C ALA A 161 1.34 -22.56 3.31
N TYR A 162 2.58 -22.94 3.01
CA TYR A 162 3.19 -24.14 3.58
C TYR A 162 4.56 -23.80 4.17
N ALA A 163 4.67 -23.93 5.48
CA ALA A 163 5.90 -23.72 6.24
C ALA A 163 6.54 -25.07 6.59
N PHE A 164 7.76 -25.30 6.14
CA PHE A 164 8.51 -26.53 6.39
C PHE A 164 9.97 -26.24 6.75
N ASN A 165 10.78 -27.29 6.89
CA ASN A 165 12.18 -27.16 7.28
C ASN A 165 12.33 -26.32 8.59
N GLN A 166 11.58 -26.71 9.64
CA GLN A 166 11.52 -25.99 10.92
C GLN A 166 11.09 -24.52 10.73
N LYS A 167 10.12 -24.27 9.85
CA LYS A 167 9.60 -22.93 9.49
C LYS A 167 10.64 -22.00 8.83
N ARG A 168 11.75 -22.54 8.34
CA ARG A 168 12.77 -21.76 7.61
C ARG A 168 12.43 -21.53 6.15
N THR A 169 11.56 -22.36 5.59
CA THR A 169 11.08 -22.22 4.22
C THR A 169 9.57 -22.03 4.24
N LEU A 170 9.10 -20.99 3.58
CA LEU A 170 7.67 -20.69 3.45
C LEU A 170 7.33 -20.56 1.96
N LEU A 171 6.44 -21.41 1.49
CA LEU A 171 5.85 -21.32 0.15
C LEU A 171 4.42 -20.79 0.29
N GLN A 172 4.03 -19.86 -0.58
CA GLN A 172 2.73 -19.25 -0.59
C GLN A 172 2.21 -19.18 -2.01
N VAL A 173 0.96 -19.54 -2.22
CA VAL A 173 0.25 -19.42 -3.50
C VAL A 173 -1.10 -18.78 -3.27
N GLN A 174 -1.55 -18.00 -4.24
CA GLN A 174 -2.83 -17.31 -4.18
C GLN A 174 -3.46 -17.26 -5.56
N LEU A 175 -4.76 -17.44 -5.59
CA LEU A 175 -5.63 -17.18 -6.73
C LEU A 175 -6.66 -16.13 -6.31
N GLY A 176 -6.77 -15.05 -7.05
CA GLY A 176 -7.71 -13.98 -6.75
C GLY A 176 -8.22 -13.30 -7.99
N MET A 177 -9.28 -12.54 -7.79
CA MET A 177 -9.90 -11.74 -8.84
C MET A 177 -10.10 -10.32 -8.36
N ASN A 178 -9.98 -9.36 -9.29
CA ASN A 178 -10.43 -8.00 -9.08
C ASN A 178 -11.09 -7.44 -10.35
N ARG A 179 -11.94 -6.44 -10.15
CA ARG A 179 -12.54 -5.67 -11.24
C ARG A 179 -12.51 -4.20 -10.86
N LEU A 180 -11.85 -3.40 -11.66
CA LEU A 180 -11.86 -1.95 -11.50
C LEU A 180 -13.11 -1.35 -12.15
N SER A 181 -13.62 -0.27 -11.56
CA SER A 181 -14.70 0.52 -12.17
C SER A 181 -14.11 1.55 -13.14
N ASP A 182 -13.43 1.06 -14.19
CA ASP A 182 -12.83 1.86 -15.24
C ASP A 182 -13.36 1.48 -16.63
N TRP A 183 -13.04 2.29 -17.63
CA TRP A 183 -13.51 2.08 -18.98
C TRP A 183 -13.06 0.76 -19.61
N TYR A 184 -11.96 0.21 -19.18
CA TYR A 184 -11.36 -1.01 -19.74
C TYR A 184 -11.95 -2.29 -19.18
N GLN A 185 -12.49 -2.25 -17.94
CA GLN A 185 -13.02 -3.43 -17.28
C GLN A 185 -14.54 -3.40 -17.07
N PHE A 186 -15.15 -2.21 -17.01
CA PHE A 186 -16.55 -2.09 -16.61
C PHE A 186 -17.30 -1.01 -17.37
N GLN A 187 -18.55 -1.33 -17.77
CA GLN A 187 -19.48 -0.35 -18.34
C GLN A 187 -20.92 -0.67 -17.95
N GLN A 188 -21.61 0.37 -17.55
CA GLN A 188 -23.07 0.35 -17.41
C GLN A 188 -23.66 1.41 -18.33
N VAL A 189 -24.78 1.09 -18.95
CA VAL A 189 -25.52 2.00 -19.82
C VAL A 189 -26.99 2.06 -19.40
N GLN A 190 -27.63 3.21 -19.60
CA GLN A 190 -29.06 3.39 -19.42
C GLN A 190 -29.76 2.97 -20.73
N VAL A 191 -30.68 2.05 -20.62
CA VAL A 191 -31.51 1.59 -21.77
C VAL A 191 -32.99 1.75 -21.44
N PRO A 192 -33.88 1.85 -22.44
CA PRO A 192 -35.33 1.84 -22.20
C PRO A 192 -35.74 0.58 -21.44
N ALA A 193 -36.51 0.76 -20.39
CA ALA A 193 -37.00 -0.36 -19.57
C ALA A 193 -38.00 -1.20 -20.34
N ARG A 194 -37.76 -2.50 -20.46
CA ARG A 194 -38.71 -3.44 -21.09
C ARG A 194 -39.87 -3.79 -20.18
N ARG A 195 -39.73 -3.64 -18.88
CA ARG A 195 -40.75 -3.89 -17.86
C ARG A 195 -40.88 -2.69 -16.96
N LEU A 196 -42.08 -2.17 -16.80
CA LEU A 196 -42.35 -1.15 -15.80
C LEU A 196 -42.32 -1.80 -14.41
N PRO A 197 -41.77 -1.13 -13.38
CA PRO A 197 -42.00 -1.54 -12.00
C PRO A 197 -43.51 -1.60 -11.75
N SER A 198 -43.98 -2.54 -10.96
CA SER A 198 -45.39 -2.75 -10.63
C SER A 198 -46.04 -1.70 -9.75
N SER A 199 -45.54 -0.45 -9.74
CA SER A 199 -46.11 0.66 -9.03
C SER A 199 -47.13 1.40 -9.91
N THR A 200 -48.28 1.63 -9.36
CA THR A 200 -49.46 2.25 -9.98
C THR A 200 -49.30 3.72 -10.36
N THR A 201 -48.13 4.25 -10.38
CA THR A 201 -47.87 5.63 -10.84
C THR A 201 -47.65 5.59 -12.34
N VAL A 202 -48.56 6.17 -13.10
CA VAL A 202 -48.52 6.31 -14.56
C VAL A 202 -47.34 7.20 -14.94
N LEU A 203 -46.13 6.66 -15.02
CA LEU A 203 -45.05 7.23 -15.79
C LEU A 203 -45.22 6.84 -17.24
N SER A 204 -45.14 7.80 -18.13
CA SER A 204 -45.16 7.56 -19.56
C SER A 204 -44.17 6.44 -19.92
N PRO A 205 -44.56 5.37 -20.64
CA PRO A 205 -43.65 4.27 -20.99
C PRO A 205 -42.35 4.65 -21.69
N GLN A 206 -42.30 5.87 -22.24
CA GLN A 206 -41.16 6.40 -23.00
C GLN A 206 -40.08 7.02 -22.11
N SER A 207 -40.29 7.24 -20.82
CA SER A 207 -39.33 7.87 -19.92
C SER A 207 -38.70 6.92 -18.89
N ALA A 208 -39.14 5.66 -18.82
CA ALA A 208 -38.55 4.70 -17.91
C ALA A 208 -37.29 4.09 -18.51
N THR A 209 -36.13 4.32 -17.85
CA THR A 209 -34.87 3.71 -18.19
C THR A 209 -34.45 2.71 -17.11
N THR A 210 -33.66 1.73 -17.49
CA THR A 210 -33.01 0.79 -16.58
C THR A 210 -31.51 0.74 -16.87
N THR A 211 -30.71 0.55 -15.83
CA THR A 211 -29.25 0.38 -15.96
C THR A 211 -28.95 -1.08 -16.31
N VAL A 212 -28.21 -1.34 -17.36
CA VAL A 212 -27.69 -2.65 -17.73
C VAL A 212 -26.18 -2.64 -17.75
N THR A 213 -25.58 -3.74 -17.30
CA THR A 213 -24.13 -3.93 -17.40
C THR A 213 -23.83 -4.51 -18.78
N THR A 214 -23.05 -3.77 -19.57
CA THR A 214 -22.69 -4.15 -20.95
C THR A 214 -21.25 -4.63 -21.05
N LEU A 215 -20.39 -4.27 -20.08
CA LEU A 215 -19.03 -4.78 -19.96
C LEU A 215 -18.76 -5.14 -18.50
N ASP A 216 -18.25 -6.36 -18.26
CA ASP A 216 -17.82 -6.83 -16.95
C ASP A 216 -16.67 -7.81 -17.11
N ARG A 217 -15.44 -7.29 -17.04
CA ARG A 217 -14.21 -8.05 -17.23
C ARG A 217 -13.48 -8.18 -15.90
N GLN A 218 -13.53 -9.36 -15.31
CA GLN A 218 -12.79 -9.65 -14.08
C GLN A 218 -11.35 -10.05 -14.42
N ARG A 219 -10.39 -9.38 -13.82
CA ARG A 219 -8.96 -9.73 -13.91
C ARG A 219 -8.68 -10.87 -12.94
N LEU A 220 -8.22 -11.98 -13.47
CA LEU A 220 -7.72 -13.12 -12.71
C LEU A 220 -6.24 -12.88 -12.39
N VAL A 221 -5.85 -13.12 -11.14
CA VAL A 221 -4.46 -12.99 -10.68
C VAL A 221 -4.05 -14.27 -9.96
N VAL A 222 -2.94 -14.85 -10.38
CA VAL A 222 -2.27 -15.96 -9.69
C VAL A 222 -0.96 -15.43 -9.17
N SER A 223 -0.65 -15.63 -7.89
CA SER A 223 0.65 -15.28 -7.33
C SER A 223 1.31 -16.44 -6.59
N ALA A 224 2.64 -16.44 -6.59
CA ALA A 224 3.46 -17.37 -5.84
C ALA A 224 4.62 -16.63 -5.16
N LYS A 225 4.91 -17.01 -3.92
CA LYS A 225 6.01 -16.44 -3.13
C LYS A 225 6.75 -17.55 -2.40
N ALA A 226 8.07 -17.57 -2.52
CA ALA A 226 8.94 -18.44 -1.76
C ALA A 226 9.85 -17.59 -0.86
N THR A 227 9.84 -17.86 0.44
CA THR A 227 10.71 -17.21 1.42
C THR A 227 11.63 -18.24 2.03
N GLN A 228 12.93 -18.02 1.96
CA GLN A 228 13.96 -18.82 2.62
C GLN A 228 14.67 -17.97 3.67
N PHE A 229 14.55 -18.38 4.94
CA PHE A 229 15.34 -17.80 6.03
C PHE A 229 16.72 -18.46 6.07
N VAL A 230 17.73 -17.63 6.12
CA VAL A 230 19.15 -18.02 6.11
C VAL A 230 19.74 -17.77 7.49
N ARG A 231 20.58 -18.71 7.96
CA ARG A 231 21.34 -18.57 9.20
C ARG A 231 22.82 -18.40 8.84
N ALA A 232 23.37 -17.22 9.10
CA ALA A 232 24.79 -16.94 8.89
C ALA A 232 25.58 -16.88 10.22
N LEU A 233 24.89 -16.66 11.36
CA LEU A 233 25.49 -16.62 12.71
C LEU A 233 24.73 -17.58 13.62
N ASP A 234 25.40 -18.09 14.65
CA ASP A 234 24.85 -19.12 15.54
C ASP A 234 23.53 -18.72 16.21
N GLN A 235 22.54 -19.57 16.11
CA GLN A 235 21.27 -19.68 16.83
C GLN A 235 20.01 -19.08 16.18
N LEU A 236 20.01 -17.94 15.48
CA LEU A 236 18.79 -17.36 14.88
C LEU A 236 18.99 -17.10 13.37
N PRO A 237 17.93 -17.22 12.55
CA PRO A 237 17.99 -16.71 11.19
C PRO A 237 18.31 -15.23 11.23
N ASN A 238 19.29 -14.77 10.47
CA ASN A 238 19.71 -13.39 10.37
C ASN A 238 19.69 -12.85 8.94
N GLY A 239 19.11 -13.61 8.02
CA GLY A 239 18.85 -13.20 6.65
C GLY A 239 17.65 -13.90 6.06
N LYS A 240 17.12 -13.33 4.99
CA LYS A 240 16.07 -13.94 4.17
C LYS A 240 16.26 -13.63 2.70
N ILE A 241 15.84 -14.58 1.87
CA ILE A 241 15.72 -14.44 0.43
C ILE A 241 14.26 -14.67 0.10
N ILE A 242 13.66 -13.78 -0.67
CA ILE A 242 12.30 -13.94 -1.18
C ILE A 242 12.34 -13.90 -2.70
N VAL A 243 11.62 -14.83 -3.33
CA VAL A 243 11.29 -14.81 -4.75
C VAL A 243 9.78 -14.70 -4.88
N TYR A 244 9.33 -13.84 -5.76
CA TYR A 244 7.93 -13.54 -5.97
C TYR A 244 7.57 -13.52 -7.44
N GLY A 245 6.36 -13.99 -7.79
CA GLY A 245 5.80 -13.90 -9.13
C GLY A 245 4.29 -13.75 -9.11
N GLU A 246 3.76 -13.00 -10.09
CA GLU A 246 2.33 -12.89 -10.40
C GLU A 246 2.10 -13.12 -11.89
N PHE A 247 0.95 -13.66 -12.21
CA PHE A 247 0.41 -13.71 -13.56
C PHE A 247 -0.99 -13.12 -13.54
N HIS A 248 -1.28 -12.23 -14.50
CA HIS A 248 -2.54 -11.52 -14.65
C HIS A 248 -3.17 -11.89 -15.99
N TYR A 249 -4.46 -12.16 -15.97
CA TYR A 249 -5.25 -12.40 -17.16
C TYR A 249 -6.55 -11.60 -17.11
N LEU A 250 -6.85 -10.89 -18.18
CA LEU A 250 -8.10 -10.15 -18.38
C LEU A 250 -8.79 -10.71 -19.62
N PRO A 251 -10.01 -11.29 -19.53
CA PRO A 251 -10.71 -11.87 -20.67
C PRO A 251 -11.13 -10.81 -21.68
N LYS A 252 -11.34 -11.21 -22.93
CA LYS A 252 -11.92 -10.35 -23.96
C LYS A 252 -13.29 -9.80 -23.56
N GLY A 253 -13.69 -8.67 -24.12
CA GLY A 253 -15.00 -8.05 -23.90
C GLY A 253 -15.38 -7.14 -25.06
N GLU A 254 -16.50 -6.45 -24.91
CA GLU A 254 -17.00 -5.52 -25.90
C GLU A 254 -17.61 -4.31 -25.20
N ARG A 255 -17.15 -3.12 -25.53
CA ARG A 255 -17.64 -1.87 -24.98
C ARG A 255 -18.68 -1.25 -25.92
N GLN A 256 -19.83 -0.90 -25.39
CA GLN A 256 -20.84 -0.18 -26.16
C GLN A 256 -20.38 1.26 -26.40
N PRO A 257 -20.65 1.81 -27.61
CA PRO A 257 -20.29 3.19 -27.92
C PRO A 257 -21.10 4.18 -27.08
N GLU A 258 -20.54 5.35 -26.85
CA GLU A 258 -21.22 6.46 -26.16
C GLU A 258 -22.21 7.18 -27.09
N MET A 259 -21.98 7.12 -28.41
CA MET A 259 -22.86 7.71 -29.42
C MET A 259 -23.67 6.65 -30.16
N VAL A 260 -24.95 6.92 -30.35
CA VAL A 260 -25.86 6.06 -31.11
C VAL A 260 -25.39 5.93 -32.56
N GLY A 261 -25.33 4.70 -33.06
CA GLY A 261 -24.97 4.40 -34.45
C GLY A 261 -23.47 4.09 -34.68
N GLN A 262 -22.64 4.20 -33.65
CA GLN A 262 -21.26 3.69 -33.75
C GLN A 262 -21.23 2.18 -33.44
N PRO A 263 -20.33 1.41 -34.05
CA PRO A 263 -20.16 0.00 -33.72
C PRO A 263 -19.54 -0.14 -32.33
N PRO A 264 -19.84 -1.24 -31.64
CA PRO A 264 -19.18 -1.58 -30.38
C PRO A 264 -17.66 -1.70 -30.55
N LEU A 265 -16.92 -1.27 -29.52
CA LEU A 265 -15.46 -1.38 -29.49
C LEU A 265 -15.08 -2.77 -28.94
N PRO A 266 -14.48 -3.65 -29.75
CA PRO A 266 -13.96 -4.91 -29.26
C PRO A 266 -12.73 -4.67 -28.40
N LEU A 267 -12.73 -5.24 -27.20
CA LEU A 267 -11.62 -5.23 -26.28
C LEU A 267 -11.00 -6.64 -26.25
N PRO A 268 -9.76 -6.82 -26.69
CA PRO A 268 -9.10 -8.12 -26.69
C PRO A 268 -8.85 -8.60 -25.26
N ASP A 269 -8.53 -9.88 -25.13
CA ASP A 269 -7.90 -10.40 -23.92
C ASP A 269 -6.54 -9.70 -23.69
N ASP A 270 -6.14 -9.58 -22.42
CA ASP A 270 -4.88 -8.94 -22.07
C ASP A 270 -4.20 -9.67 -20.90
N TYR A 271 -2.89 -9.53 -20.81
CA TYR A 271 -2.04 -10.29 -19.91
C TYR A 271 -1.07 -9.37 -19.19
N GLY A 272 -0.53 -9.88 -18.08
CA GLY A 272 0.55 -9.21 -17.39
C GLY A 272 1.24 -10.16 -16.41
N TYR A 273 2.38 -9.74 -15.95
CA TYR A 273 3.15 -10.50 -14.97
C TYR A 273 3.97 -9.58 -14.06
N VAL A 274 4.34 -10.08 -12.91
CA VAL A 274 5.31 -9.50 -11.99
C VAL A 274 6.31 -10.56 -11.61
N LEU A 275 7.59 -10.20 -11.62
CA LEU A 275 8.69 -11.01 -11.12
C LEU A 275 9.51 -10.17 -10.16
N GLY A 276 9.87 -10.71 -9.00
CA GLY A 276 10.63 -9.95 -8.05
C GLY A 276 11.44 -10.80 -7.08
N ALA A 277 12.39 -10.14 -6.44
CA ALA A 277 13.23 -10.74 -5.42
C ALA A 277 13.52 -9.73 -4.31
N GLN A 278 13.75 -10.26 -3.10
CA GLN A 278 14.19 -9.48 -1.96
C GLN A 278 15.33 -10.21 -1.25
N LEU A 279 16.35 -9.44 -0.88
CA LEU A 279 17.38 -9.85 0.04
C LEU A 279 17.22 -9.04 1.33
N GLY A 280 17.04 -9.72 2.45
CA GLY A 280 16.92 -9.08 3.75
C GLY A 280 17.95 -9.63 4.73
N GLY A 281 18.45 -8.76 5.62
CA GLY A 281 19.35 -9.17 6.68
C GLY A 281 19.12 -8.36 7.95
N TRP A 282 19.39 -8.95 9.12
CA TRP A 282 19.33 -8.28 10.42
C TRP A 282 20.43 -8.77 11.34
N LEU A 283 21.01 -7.84 12.10
CA LEU A 283 22.03 -8.13 13.09
C LEU A 283 21.41 -8.36 14.48
N ARG A 284 20.33 -7.68 14.77
CA ARG A 284 19.53 -7.76 15.98
C ARG A 284 18.15 -7.13 15.72
N SER A 285 17.22 -7.23 16.67
CA SER A 285 15.91 -6.58 16.56
C SER A 285 16.08 -5.10 16.19
N PHE A 286 15.32 -4.65 15.20
CA PHE A 286 15.33 -3.26 14.68
C PHE A 286 16.65 -2.77 14.07
N VAL A 287 17.61 -3.67 13.79
CA VAL A 287 18.82 -3.36 13.00
C VAL A 287 18.80 -4.25 11.77
N PHE A 288 18.27 -3.75 10.67
CA PHE A 288 18.04 -4.50 9.46
C PHE A 288 18.28 -3.68 8.20
N ALA A 289 18.45 -4.39 7.08
CA ALA A 289 18.39 -3.83 5.74
C ALA A 289 17.69 -4.81 4.80
N ASN A 290 16.91 -4.27 3.85
CA ASN A 290 16.25 -5.01 2.79
C ASN A 290 16.55 -4.35 1.44
N LEU A 291 16.87 -5.14 0.45
CA LEU A 291 17.01 -4.76 -0.95
C LEU A 291 15.96 -5.47 -1.77
N PHE A 292 15.25 -4.74 -2.62
CA PHE A 292 14.16 -5.23 -3.44
C PHE A 292 14.45 -4.97 -4.91
N PHE A 293 14.12 -5.96 -5.73
CA PHE A 293 14.04 -5.82 -7.18
C PHE A 293 12.69 -6.33 -7.66
N ARG A 294 12.03 -5.58 -8.56
CA ARG A 294 10.78 -5.97 -9.21
C ARG A 294 10.83 -5.58 -10.68
N HIS A 295 10.41 -6.53 -11.53
CA HIS A 295 10.11 -6.31 -12.94
C HIS A 295 8.66 -6.70 -13.19
N ALA A 296 7.90 -5.86 -13.89
CA ALA A 296 6.52 -6.14 -14.26
C ALA A 296 6.29 -5.81 -15.72
N GLY A 297 5.41 -6.58 -16.36
CA GLY A 297 5.01 -6.38 -17.74
C GLY A 297 3.49 -6.45 -17.93
N GLY A 298 2.99 -5.80 -18.96
CA GLY A 298 1.57 -5.77 -19.29
C GLY A 298 0.70 -5.24 -18.15
N LEU A 299 -0.40 -5.92 -17.86
CA LEU A 299 -1.31 -5.57 -16.75
C LEU A 299 -0.60 -5.47 -15.38
N GLY A 300 0.51 -6.17 -15.17
CA GLY A 300 1.30 -6.12 -13.95
C GLY A 300 2.07 -4.80 -13.76
N ALA A 301 2.32 -4.05 -14.83
CA ALA A 301 3.09 -2.79 -14.79
C ALA A 301 2.31 -1.61 -14.18
N PHE A 302 1.01 -1.76 -13.92
CA PHE A 302 0.15 -0.72 -13.35
C PHE A 302 -0.08 -0.84 -11.84
N GLY A 303 0.65 -1.76 -11.17
CA GLY A 303 0.42 -2.09 -9.75
C GLY A 303 -0.87 -2.89 -9.53
N ASP A 304 -1.20 -3.16 -8.27
CA ASP A 304 -2.28 -4.07 -7.90
C ASP A 304 -3.69 -3.53 -8.14
N LEU A 305 -3.88 -2.21 -8.06
CA LEU A 305 -5.15 -1.53 -8.33
C LEU A 305 -4.99 -0.43 -9.39
N GLY A 306 -3.91 -0.47 -10.15
CA GLY A 306 -3.65 0.50 -11.20
C GLY A 306 -4.61 0.34 -12.38
N ARG A 307 -5.15 1.46 -12.85
CA ARG A 307 -5.93 1.52 -14.08
C ARG A 307 -4.97 1.46 -15.27
N PRO A 308 -5.19 0.56 -16.22
CA PRO A 308 -4.41 0.54 -17.44
C PRO A 308 -4.60 1.83 -18.27
N PHE A 309 -3.51 2.31 -18.86
CA PHE A 309 -3.48 3.45 -19.78
C PHE A 309 -2.31 3.30 -20.77
N GLY A 310 -2.20 4.17 -21.78
CA GLY A 310 -1.14 4.07 -22.78
C GLY A 310 -1.25 2.79 -23.60
N PHE A 311 -2.45 2.53 -24.15
CA PHE A 311 -2.73 1.32 -24.91
C PHE A 311 -1.99 1.30 -26.24
N GLY A 312 -1.45 0.14 -26.61
CA GLY A 312 -0.93 -0.11 -27.93
C GLY A 312 -2.01 -0.12 -29.02
N SER A 313 -1.61 -0.24 -30.27
CA SER A 313 -2.52 -0.23 -31.44
C SER A 313 -3.61 -1.29 -31.40
N GLU A 314 -3.39 -2.39 -30.70
CA GLU A 314 -4.36 -3.47 -30.52
C GLU A 314 -5.29 -3.30 -29.32
N GLN A 315 -5.33 -2.14 -28.67
CA GLN A 315 -6.08 -1.90 -27.43
C GLN A 315 -5.64 -2.82 -26.28
N ARG A 316 -4.35 -3.20 -26.22
CA ARG A 316 -3.71 -3.97 -25.17
C ARG A 316 -2.66 -3.13 -24.44
N VAL A 317 -2.38 -3.49 -23.19
CA VAL A 317 -1.26 -2.93 -22.42
C VAL A 317 -0.08 -3.90 -22.27
N TRP A 318 -0.07 -4.98 -23.02
CA TRP A 318 0.96 -6.01 -23.00
C TRP A 318 2.40 -5.48 -23.12
N GLY A 319 2.61 -4.41 -23.89
CA GLY A 319 3.91 -3.76 -24.06
C GLY A 319 4.37 -2.87 -22.91
N ALA A 320 3.48 -2.57 -21.95
CA ALA A 320 3.85 -1.77 -20.79
C ALA A 320 4.86 -2.50 -19.91
N THR A 321 5.84 -1.78 -19.34
CA THR A 321 6.85 -2.36 -18.45
C THR A 321 7.14 -1.48 -17.25
N GLU A 322 7.48 -2.09 -16.13
CA GLU A 322 7.95 -1.42 -14.93
C GLU A 322 9.18 -2.15 -14.36
N ASN A 323 10.21 -1.39 -14.02
CA ASN A 323 11.36 -1.87 -13.25
C ASN A 323 11.49 -1.06 -11.98
N THR A 324 11.58 -1.72 -10.85
CA THR A 324 11.73 -1.08 -9.53
C THR A 324 12.91 -1.68 -8.78
N LEU A 325 13.78 -0.82 -8.26
CA LEU A 325 14.81 -1.14 -7.29
C LEU A 325 14.50 -0.34 -6.01
N ALA A 326 14.47 -0.99 -4.86
CA ALA A 326 14.20 -0.29 -3.60
C ALA A 326 15.08 -0.80 -2.46
N LEU A 327 15.26 0.05 -1.46
CA LEU A 327 16.03 -0.22 -0.26
C LEU A 327 15.25 0.27 0.96
N SER A 328 15.22 -0.52 2.04
CA SER A 328 14.84 -0.06 3.37
C SER A 328 15.88 -0.52 4.39
N ALA A 329 16.21 0.35 5.35
CA ALA A 329 17.13 0.02 6.42
C ALA A 329 16.72 0.72 7.72
N ASN A 330 17.05 0.09 8.82
CA ASN A 330 16.88 0.66 10.14
C ASN A 330 18.06 0.30 11.04
N TYR A 331 18.56 1.29 11.75
CA TYR A 331 19.56 1.14 12.79
C TYR A 331 18.99 1.64 14.12
N GLU A 332 19.22 0.92 15.19
CA GLU A 332 18.70 1.25 16.51
C GLU A 332 19.79 1.11 17.58
N SER A 333 19.97 2.16 18.39
CA SER A 333 20.83 2.16 19.57
C SER A 333 20.14 2.82 20.77
N GLN A 334 20.82 2.95 21.89
CA GLN A 334 20.25 3.59 23.09
C GLN A 334 20.03 5.11 22.92
N LEU A 335 20.82 5.79 22.10
CA LEU A 335 20.79 7.26 21.93
C LEU A 335 20.26 7.68 20.56
N LEU A 336 20.38 6.82 19.57
CA LEU A 336 20.14 7.16 18.17
C LEU A 336 19.45 6.02 17.46
N GLY A 337 18.34 6.33 16.80
CA GLY A 337 17.74 5.51 15.77
C GLY A 337 17.94 6.15 14.39
N VAL A 338 18.10 5.37 13.32
CA VAL A 338 18.20 5.88 11.96
C VAL A 338 17.37 5.00 11.03
N MET A 339 16.36 5.59 10.41
CA MET A 339 15.64 4.96 9.29
C MET A 339 16.20 5.50 7.99
N ALA A 340 16.38 4.63 6.99
CA ALA A 340 16.72 5.01 5.62
C ALA A 340 15.86 4.23 4.63
N GLY A 341 15.48 4.90 3.56
CA GLY A 341 14.71 4.29 2.50
C GLY A 341 14.94 5.00 1.18
N GLY A 342 14.83 4.25 0.09
CA GLY A 342 14.94 4.80 -1.25
C GLY A 342 14.37 3.86 -2.29
N TYR A 343 14.00 4.41 -3.44
CA TYR A 343 13.67 3.62 -4.60
C TYR A 343 14.03 4.35 -5.89
N PHE A 344 14.20 3.56 -6.93
CA PHE A 344 14.23 3.98 -8.32
C PHE A 344 13.22 3.14 -9.10
N ARG A 345 12.42 3.80 -9.94
CA ARG A 345 11.39 3.19 -10.77
C ARG A 345 11.51 3.71 -12.19
N LYS A 346 11.51 2.81 -13.17
CA LYS A 346 11.35 3.14 -14.59
C LYS A 346 10.10 2.47 -15.10
N TRP A 347 9.22 3.25 -15.69
CA TRP A 347 7.95 2.81 -16.26
C TRP A 347 7.85 3.26 -17.71
N SER A 348 7.29 2.39 -18.57
CA SER A 348 6.98 2.69 -19.98
C SER A 348 5.61 2.11 -20.30
N ASP A 349 4.81 2.81 -21.09
CA ASP A 349 3.52 2.31 -21.55
C ASP A 349 3.65 1.38 -22.78
N ALA A 350 2.51 0.88 -23.26
CA ALA A 350 2.43 0.05 -24.46
C ALA A 350 2.29 0.86 -25.76
N ASN A 351 2.06 2.18 -25.67
CA ASN A 351 1.89 3.05 -26.83
C ASN A 351 3.26 3.52 -27.32
N THR A 352 3.79 2.82 -28.30
CA THR A 352 5.10 3.15 -28.90
C THR A 352 5.09 4.46 -29.72
N ALA A 353 3.92 5.01 -30.05
CA ALA A 353 3.81 6.25 -30.82
C ALA A 353 3.91 7.50 -29.94
N GLU A 354 3.45 7.41 -28.69
CA GLU A 354 3.40 8.55 -27.76
C GLU A 354 4.24 8.38 -26.51
N ASP A 355 4.94 7.27 -26.34
CA ASP A 355 5.78 6.88 -25.17
C ASP A 355 5.64 7.81 -23.95
N SER A 356 4.58 7.65 -23.15
CA SER A 356 4.34 8.45 -21.96
C SER A 356 5.10 7.93 -20.73
N GLY A 357 6.18 7.21 -20.95
CA GLY A 357 7.03 6.64 -19.92
C GLY A 357 7.71 7.69 -19.04
N TYR A 358 8.25 7.21 -17.92
CA TYR A 358 9.03 8.04 -17.02
C TYR A 358 10.02 7.21 -16.21
N SER A 359 11.04 7.89 -15.67
CA SER A 359 11.82 7.39 -14.54
C SER A 359 11.63 8.30 -13.34
N GLU A 360 11.56 7.72 -12.16
CA GLU A 360 11.43 8.46 -10.90
C GLU A 360 12.23 7.80 -9.77
N GLY A 361 12.55 8.59 -8.77
CA GLY A 361 13.18 8.06 -7.58
C GLY A 361 13.06 8.99 -6.39
N ALA A 362 13.10 8.38 -5.21
CA ALA A 362 13.15 9.09 -3.94
C ALA A 362 14.16 8.44 -3.01
N LEU A 363 14.78 9.27 -2.19
CA LEU A 363 15.64 8.87 -1.08
C LEU A 363 15.22 9.64 0.16
N ALA A 364 15.18 8.98 1.32
CA ALA A 364 14.93 9.61 2.61
C ALA A 364 15.78 8.98 3.70
N VAL A 365 16.26 9.82 4.64
CA VAL A 365 16.95 9.39 5.85
C VAL A 365 16.37 10.15 7.03
N ARG A 366 16.04 9.42 8.10
CA ARG A 366 15.44 9.96 9.33
C ARG A 366 16.24 9.53 10.56
N PRO A 367 17.32 10.25 10.93
CA PRO A 367 17.91 10.13 12.25
C PRO A 367 16.94 10.61 13.33
N THR A 368 16.89 9.89 14.46
CA THR A 368 16.08 10.19 15.64
C THR A 368 16.98 10.16 16.87
N LEU A 369 17.07 11.26 17.59
CA LEU A 369 17.80 11.38 18.85
C LEU A 369 16.85 11.15 20.02
N TYR A 370 17.25 10.30 20.97
CA TYR A 370 16.49 9.95 22.16
C TYR A 370 17.03 10.74 23.38
N PHE A 371 16.50 11.94 23.63
CA PHE A 371 16.92 12.76 24.78
C PHE A 371 16.55 12.10 26.11
N THR A 372 15.35 11.54 26.19
CA THR A 372 14.90 10.79 27.36
C THR A 372 14.30 9.44 26.93
N LYS A 373 13.67 8.73 27.85
CA LYS A 373 12.89 7.54 27.52
C LYS A 373 11.68 7.88 26.64
N TYR A 374 11.11 9.08 26.79
CA TYR A 374 9.82 9.43 26.17
C TYR A 374 9.86 10.61 25.20
N ILE A 375 10.92 11.44 25.28
CA ILE A 375 11.07 12.65 24.44
C ILE A 375 12.18 12.43 23.44
N HIS A 376 11.86 12.55 22.17
CA HIS A 376 12.77 12.33 21.07
C HIS A 376 12.66 13.48 20.06
N THR A 377 13.64 13.62 19.20
CA THR A 377 13.55 14.50 18.03
C THR A 377 14.13 13.78 16.82
N ALA A 378 13.35 13.73 15.77
CA ALA A 378 13.82 13.26 14.48
C ALA A 378 14.03 14.43 13.51
N VAL A 379 14.97 14.25 12.60
CA VAL A 379 15.12 15.07 11.39
C VAL A 379 14.93 14.15 10.19
N GLU A 380 14.08 14.52 9.23
CA GLU A 380 14.03 13.80 7.98
C GLU A 380 14.56 14.66 6.85
N LEU A 381 15.51 14.12 6.11
CA LEU A 381 15.98 14.67 4.85
C LEU A 381 15.52 13.77 3.72
N SER A 382 14.88 14.36 2.68
CA SER A 382 14.46 13.59 1.52
C SER A 382 14.70 14.35 0.21
N TYR A 383 14.93 13.58 -0.85
CA TYR A 383 15.09 14.09 -2.21
C TYR A 383 14.24 13.25 -3.17
N GLN A 384 13.59 13.93 -4.12
CA GLN A 384 12.73 13.33 -5.12
C GLN A 384 13.04 13.90 -6.49
N VAL A 385 12.97 13.03 -7.50
CA VAL A 385 13.13 13.43 -8.91
C VAL A 385 12.24 12.57 -9.80
N ARG A 386 11.63 13.21 -10.80
CA ARG A 386 10.91 12.53 -11.89
C ARG A 386 11.43 13.05 -13.23
N ARG A 387 11.48 12.15 -14.22
CA ARG A 387 11.91 12.45 -15.59
C ARG A 387 10.97 11.75 -16.55
N PRO A 388 9.95 12.43 -17.09
CA PRO A 388 9.17 11.95 -18.22
C PRO A 388 10.06 11.66 -19.43
N THR A 389 9.66 10.74 -20.28
CA THR A 389 10.37 10.40 -21.54
C THR A 389 9.97 11.31 -22.70
N THR A 390 8.81 11.97 -22.59
CA THR A 390 8.27 12.86 -23.62
C THR A 390 8.52 14.32 -23.29
N VAL A 391 8.54 15.14 -24.36
CA VAL A 391 8.48 16.60 -24.25
C VAL A 391 7.11 16.98 -23.69
N ASP A 392 7.10 17.81 -22.67
CA ASP A 392 5.87 18.43 -22.18
C ASP A 392 5.33 19.40 -23.25
N GLN A 393 4.08 19.20 -23.69
CA GLN A 393 3.52 19.92 -24.82
C GLN A 393 3.32 21.41 -24.53
N ASP A 394 2.93 21.75 -23.29
CA ASP A 394 2.68 23.13 -22.89
C ASP A 394 3.99 23.88 -22.64
N ALA A 395 4.98 23.22 -22.03
CA ALA A 395 6.30 23.79 -21.81
C ALA A 395 7.18 23.79 -23.09
N GLY A 396 6.88 22.97 -24.10
CA GLY A 396 7.66 22.79 -25.33
C GLY A 396 9.06 22.20 -25.09
N ARG A 397 9.31 21.56 -23.93
CA ARG A 397 10.63 21.03 -23.54
C ARG A 397 10.48 19.84 -22.60
N TYR A 398 11.57 19.09 -22.43
CA TYR A 398 11.63 18.11 -21.35
C TYR A 398 11.64 18.79 -19.97
N ILE A 399 10.77 18.34 -19.09
CA ILE A 399 10.72 18.80 -17.70
C ILE A 399 11.40 17.76 -16.77
N ARG A 400 12.01 18.27 -15.70
CA ARG A 400 12.64 17.43 -14.68
C ARG A 400 12.29 17.94 -13.29
N PRO A 401 11.07 17.69 -12.80
CA PRO A 401 10.68 18.12 -11.48
C PRO A 401 11.53 17.47 -10.39
N MET A 402 12.06 18.30 -9.46
CA MET A 402 12.87 17.89 -8.33
C MET A 402 12.38 18.60 -7.07
N VAL A 403 12.32 17.86 -5.96
CA VAL A 403 11.99 18.38 -4.62
C VAL A 403 13.02 17.87 -3.62
N ALA A 404 13.64 18.79 -2.87
CA ALA A 404 14.43 18.49 -1.68
C ALA A 404 13.64 18.92 -0.44
N ARG A 405 13.67 18.13 0.64
CA ARG A 405 12.90 18.42 1.85
C ARG A 405 13.75 18.21 3.10
N ALA A 406 13.51 19.07 4.10
CA ALA A 406 14.04 18.90 5.45
C ALA A 406 12.90 19.08 6.45
N SER A 407 12.70 18.11 7.33
CA SER A 407 11.66 18.13 8.36
C SER A 407 12.28 18.01 9.75
N LEU A 408 11.85 18.82 10.69
CA LEU A 408 12.11 18.70 12.12
C LEU A 408 10.89 18.12 12.81
N ILE A 409 11.07 17.08 13.61
CA ILE A 409 9.96 16.27 14.16
C ILE A 409 10.22 16.03 15.65
N PRO A 410 9.81 16.93 16.56
CA PRO A 410 9.72 16.63 17.99
C PRO A 410 8.67 15.56 18.25
N ILE A 411 8.98 14.57 19.10
CA ILE A 411 8.18 13.37 19.32
C ILE A 411 8.04 13.12 20.83
N VAL A 412 6.82 12.80 21.25
CA VAL A 412 6.52 12.19 22.55
C VAL A 412 6.06 10.76 22.32
N ALA A 413 6.83 9.77 22.81
CA ALA A 413 6.58 8.35 22.66
C ALA A 413 6.34 7.67 24.01
N PRO A 414 5.09 7.45 24.44
CA PRO A 414 4.78 6.90 25.77
C PRO A 414 5.34 5.50 26.03
N LEU A 415 5.51 4.67 24.99
CA LEU A 415 6.07 3.32 25.13
C LEU A 415 7.60 3.30 25.15
N GLY A 416 8.24 4.44 24.97
CA GLY A 416 9.68 4.59 25.09
C GLY A 416 10.41 4.70 23.76
N ARG A 417 11.74 4.48 23.79
CA ARG A 417 12.64 4.64 22.66
C ARG A 417 12.35 3.62 21.57
N GLY A 418 12.64 4.01 20.33
CA GLY A 418 12.58 3.16 19.14
C GLY A 418 11.97 3.88 17.94
N THR A 419 12.59 3.72 16.79
CA THR A 419 12.09 4.29 15.51
C THR A 419 10.70 3.76 15.16
N TYR A 420 10.37 2.54 15.57
CA TYR A 420 9.07 1.89 15.41
C TYR A 420 8.20 1.91 16.69
N SER A 421 8.61 2.62 17.76
CA SER A 421 7.80 2.74 18.98
C SER A 421 6.52 3.53 18.71
N ARG A 422 5.36 2.97 19.00
CA ARG A 422 4.02 3.58 18.85
C ARG A 422 3.13 3.22 20.04
N PRO A 423 2.18 4.10 20.45
CA PRO A 423 1.84 5.37 19.83
C PRO A 423 2.92 6.44 20.00
N PHE A 424 2.91 7.44 19.12
CA PHE A 424 3.62 8.68 19.34
C PHE A 424 2.78 9.91 18.93
N ILE A 425 2.98 11.02 19.64
CA ILE A 425 2.48 12.34 19.31
C ILE A 425 3.66 13.13 18.77
N TYR A 426 3.48 13.86 17.67
CA TYR A 426 4.57 14.60 17.06
C TYR A 426 4.14 15.98 16.56
N GLY A 427 5.05 16.94 16.71
CA GLY A 427 5.05 18.13 15.89
C GLY A 427 5.86 17.90 14.63
N ILE A 428 5.62 18.67 13.60
CA ILE A 428 6.40 18.62 12.37
C ILE A 428 6.54 20.01 11.77
N TYR A 429 7.75 20.36 11.37
CA TYR A 429 7.99 21.51 10.52
C TYR A 429 8.85 21.07 9.33
N THR A 430 8.28 21.22 8.12
CA THR A 430 8.95 20.84 6.87
C THR A 430 9.20 22.05 5.99
N LEU A 431 10.41 22.15 5.46
CA LEU A 431 10.77 22.98 4.33
C LEU A 431 10.91 22.11 3.08
N SER A 432 10.23 22.50 2.01
CA SER A 432 10.35 21.86 0.69
C SER A 432 10.89 22.86 -0.32
N TRP A 433 12.04 22.57 -0.92
CA TRP A 433 12.65 23.35 -1.99
C TRP A 433 12.28 22.72 -3.33
N LEU A 434 11.66 23.51 -4.21
CA LEU A 434 11.15 23.08 -5.50
C LEU A 434 12.03 23.65 -6.62
N SER A 435 12.44 22.81 -7.56
CA SER A 435 12.97 23.30 -8.83
C SER A 435 11.90 24.06 -9.64
N ALA A 436 12.27 24.85 -10.62
CA ALA A 436 11.32 25.52 -11.51
C ALA A 436 10.38 24.52 -12.19
N ASP A 437 10.92 23.37 -12.63
CA ASP A 437 10.12 22.31 -13.22
C ASP A 437 9.16 21.66 -12.21
N ALA A 438 9.53 21.58 -10.92
CA ALA A 438 8.62 21.07 -9.90
C ALA A 438 7.47 22.04 -9.61
N GLN A 439 7.73 23.35 -9.62
CA GLN A 439 6.68 24.36 -9.49
C GLN A 439 5.69 24.27 -10.65
N TYR A 440 6.18 24.19 -11.87
CA TYR A 440 5.38 24.00 -13.08
C TYR A 440 4.57 22.70 -13.05
N TYR A 441 5.18 21.59 -12.65
CA TYR A 441 4.55 20.27 -12.63
C TYR A 441 3.46 20.13 -11.57
N LEU A 442 3.59 20.82 -10.44
CA LEU A 442 2.72 20.65 -9.27
C LEU A 442 1.60 21.68 -9.17
N PHE A 443 1.80 22.88 -9.73
CA PHE A 443 0.91 24.01 -9.48
C PHE A 443 0.44 24.64 -10.79
N GLU A 444 -0.86 24.62 -10.99
CA GLU A 444 -1.49 25.43 -12.02
C GLU A 444 -1.26 26.94 -11.73
N PRO A 445 -1.26 27.82 -12.73
CA PRO A 445 -1.06 29.25 -12.53
C PRO A 445 -1.99 29.91 -11.51
N GLN A 446 -3.20 29.36 -11.31
CA GLN A 446 -4.22 29.84 -10.38
C GLN A 446 -4.07 29.26 -8.96
N ASP A 447 -3.18 28.28 -8.75
CA ASP A 447 -2.95 27.69 -7.43
C ASP A 447 -2.33 28.73 -6.48
N VAL A 448 -2.81 28.77 -5.24
CA VAL A 448 -2.30 29.68 -4.20
C VAL A 448 -0.82 29.47 -3.89
N ARG A 449 -0.23 28.36 -4.36
CA ARG A 449 1.18 28.00 -4.23
C ARG A 449 1.98 28.25 -5.49
N ALA A 450 1.34 28.70 -6.59
CA ALA A 450 2.03 28.96 -7.87
C ALA A 450 3.22 29.91 -7.68
N GLY A 451 4.32 29.66 -8.39
CA GLY A 451 5.54 30.46 -8.34
C GLY A 451 6.36 30.34 -7.04
N ARG A 452 5.98 29.47 -6.10
CA ARG A 452 6.73 29.27 -4.84
C ARG A 452 7.85 28.25 -5.03
N SER A 453 9.10 28.68 -4.88
CA SER A 453 10.26 27.78 -4.84
C SER A 453 10.45 27.12 -3.46
N ILE A 454 9.85 27.66 -2.42
CA ILE A 454 9.87 27.14 -1.05
C ILE A 454 8.44 27.01 -0.54
N VAL A 455 8.09 25.81 -0.09
CA VAL A 455 6.81 25.50 0.55
C VAL A 455 7.07 25.06 1.98
N HIS A 456 6.32 25.64 2.90
CA HIS A 456 6.36 25.32 4.32
C HIS A 456 5.22 24.38 4.68
N TYR A 457 5.45 23.52 5.67
CA TYR A 457 4.42 22.77 6.35
C TYR A 457 4.71 22.78 7.86
N LEU A 458 3.79 23.32 8.65
CA LEU A 458 3.82 23.21 10.11
C LEU A 458 2.60 22.42 10.55
N GLY A 459 2.80 21.35 11.31
CA GLY A 459 1.70 20.49 11.70
C GLY A 459 1.90 19.81 13.04
N LEU A 460 0.82 19.17 13.47
CA LEU A 460 0.75 18.26 14.63
C LEU A 460 0.11 16.96 14.17
N GLY A 461 0.51 15.85 14.78
CA GLY A 461 -0.07 14.57 14.47
C GLY A 461 0.12 13.53 15.55
N VAL A 462 -0.58 12.43 15.38
CA VAL A 462 -0.47 11.21 16.16
C VAL A 462 -0.44 10.00 15.23
N GLU A 463 0.38 9.03 15.55
CA GLU A 463 0.38 7.74 14.88
C GLU A 463 0.42 6.63 15.92
N TRP A 464 -0.37 5.60 15.70
CA TRP A 464 -0.40 4.43 16.55
C TRP A 464 -0.56 3.15 15.76
N TRP A 465 -0.09 2.06 16.31
CA TRP A 465 -0.45 0.70 15.94
C TRP A 465 -0.28 -0.25 17.14
N PHE A 466 -1.16 -1.20 17.20
CA PHE A 466 -1.08 -2.34 18.09
C PHE A 466 -1.90 -3.47 17.48
N ASN A 467 -1.38 -4.69 17.54
CA ASN A 467 -2.04 -5.89 17.00
C ASN A 467 -2.67 -5.67 15.61
N SER A 468 -1.96 -4.98 14.72
CA SER A 468 -2.49 -4.55 13.42
C SER A 468 -1.96 -5.42 12.29
N SER A 469 -2.83 -5.71 11.31
CA SER A 469 -2.45 -6.36 10.05
C SER A 469 -1.74 -5.41 9.08
N TYR A 470 -1.74 -4.12 9.35
CA TYR A 470 -1.07 -3.12 8.52
C TYR A 470 0.44 -3.10 8.76
N ARG A 471 0.89 -3.34 10.01
CA ARG A 471 2.28 -3.27 10.46
C ARG A 471 2.64 -4.44 11.37
#